data_b575a1c6af9e19aa182102f07f1ab78a
#
_entry.id   b575a1c6af9e19aa182102f07f1ab78a
#
_cell.length_a   1.000
_cell.length_b   1.000
_cell.length_c   1.000
_cell.angle_alpha   90.00
_cell.angle_beta   90.00
_cell.angle_gamma   90.00
#
_symmetry.space_group_name_H-M   'P 1'
#
loop_
_entity.id
_entity.type
_entity.pdbx_description
1 polymer ?
#
loop_
_entity_poly.entity_id
_entity_poly.type
_entity_poly.pdbx_seq_one_letter_code
_entity_poly.pdbx_strand_id
1 'polypeptide(L)'
;EVAFGPENLGVGNPELRTRVEDALKAVGMYEYRKRETHKLSGGQKQRIAIAGAVAMRPDCIVFDEPTAMLDPEGRKQVMKAVRSLNEQGITIILITHFMEEVAEAKRVLVMKSGKLLADEAPEEIFADKELVVEAGLEIPAVVLVRDRLRECGVALSSDIISKDDLVEALCQ
;
A
#
# COMPACT_ATOMS: atom_id res chain seq x y z
N GLU A 1 7.68 -21.84 1.18
CA GLU A 1 6.68 -21.03 0.47
C GLU A 1 7.33 -19.96 -0.42
N VAL A 2 8.23 -19.10 0.10
CA VAL A 2 8.86 -18.02 -0.68
C VAL A 2 9.69 -18.55 -1.86
N ALA A 3 10.29 -19.72 -1.75
CA ALA A 3 11.09 -20.35 -2.81
C ALA A 3 10.24 -20.90 -3.95
N PHE A 4 8.95 -21.15 -3.73
CA PHE A 4 8.09 -21.88 -4.67
C PHE A 4 7.99 -21.20 -6.05
N GLY A 5 7.80 -19.89 -6.09
CA GLY A 5 7.75 -19.13 -7.34
C GLY A 5 9.04 -19.21 -8.15
N PRO A 6 10.19 -18.83 -7.58
CA PRO A 6 11.49 -18.93 -8.26
C PRO A 6 11.88 -20.36 -8.68
N GLU A 7 11.56 -21.37 -7.87
CA GLU A 7 11.79 -22.79 -8.23
C GLU A 7 11.03 -23.17 -9.50
N ASN A 8 9.76 -22.78 -9.61
CA ASN A 8 8.93 -23.02 -10.79
C ASN A 8 9.44 -22.27 -12.04
N LEU A 9 10.15 -21.16 -11.83
CA LEU A 9 10.83 -20.42 -12.91
C LEU A 9 12.20 -21.05 -13.28
N GLY A 10 12.58 -22.18 -12.68
CA GLY A 10 13.82 -22.87 -12.96
C GLY A 10 15.07 -22.22 -12.34
N VAL A 11 14.90 -21.33 -11.34
CA VAL A 11 16.03 -20.72 -10.64
C VAL A 11 16.71 -21.76 -9.75
N GLY A 12 17.97 -22.07 -10.06
CA GLY A 12 18.77 -23.05 -9.31
C GLY A 12 19.54 -22.43 -8.12
N ASN A 13 20.08 -23.34 -7.25
CA ASN A 13 21.02 -22.93 -6.23
C ASN A 13 22.38 -22.52 -6.86
N PRO A 14 23.09 -21.49 -6.33
CA PRO A 14 22.81 -20.78 -5.08
C PRO A 14 21.88 -19.55 -5.24
N GLU A 15 21.52 -19.16 -6.47
CA GLU A 15 20.73 -17.95 -6.74
C GLU A 15 19.35 -17.98 -6.06
N LEU A 16 18.67 -19.13 -6.08
CA LEU A 16 17.40 -19.31 -5.40
C LEU A 16 17.45 -18.85 -3.94
N ARG A 17 18.48 -19.30 -3.23
CA ARG A 17 18.66 -18.96 -1.81
C ARG A 17 18.84 -17.45 -1.61
N THR A 18 19.65 -16.82 -2.45
CA THR A 18 19.87 -15.38 -2.41
C THR A 18 18.57 -14.61 -2.64
N ARG A 19 17.80 -14.97 -3.67
CA ARG A 19 16.51 -14.33 -3.97
C ARG A 19 15.52 -14.43 -2.80
N VAL A 20 15.44 -15.60 -2.18
CA VAL A 20 14.55 -15.82 -1.01
C VAL A 20 15.00 -15.00 0.19
N GLU A 21 16.30 -14.96 0.48
CA GLU A 21 16.83 -14.16 1.61
C GLU A 21 16.61 -12.66 1.39
N ASP A 22 16.86 -12.16 0.20
CA ASP A 22 16.68 -10.75 -0.16
C ASP A 22 15.19 -10.36 -0.09
N ALA A 23 14.29 -11.18 -0.63
CA ALA A 23 12.86 -10.95 -0.56
C ALA A 23 12.33 -10.91 0.88
N LEU A 24 12.80 -11.83 1.74
CA LEU A 24 12.45 -11.83 3.16
C LEU A 24 12.95 -10.60 3.90
N LYS A 25 14.14 -10.10 3.57
CA LYS A 25 14.67 -8.85 4.13
C LYS A 25 13.86 -7.64 3.69
N ALA A 26 13.50 -7.57 2.40
CA ALA A 26 12.72 -6.47 1.84
C ALA A 26 11.36 -6.27 2.54
N VAL A 27 10.73 -7.36 2.98
CA VAL A 27 9.45 -7.30 3.71
C VAL A 27 9.60 -7.40 5.24
N GLY A 28 10.82 -7.35 5.77
CA GLY A 28 11.10 -7.42 7.23
C GLY A 28 10.76 -8.77 7.87
N MET A 29 10.86 -9.87 7.11
CA MET A 29 10.51 -11.21 7.60
C MET A 29 11.71 -12.17 7.70
N TYR A 30 12.93 -11.69 7.51
CA TYR A 30 14.12 -12.54 7.52
C TYR A 30 14.32 -13.34 8.80
N GLU A 31 14.06 -12.73 9.97
CA GLU A 31 14.20 -13.41 11.27
C GLU A 31 13.20 -14.56 11.46
N TYR A 32 12.11 -14.54 10.67
CA TYR A 32 11.06 -15.56 10.70
C TYR A 32 11.28 -16.69 9.67
N ARG A 33 12.38 -16.69 8.91
CA ARG A 33 12.65 -17.60 7.79
C ARG A 33 12.60 -19.11 8.10
N LYS A 34 12.74 -19.46 9.40
CA LYS A 34 12.66 -20.84 9.89
C LYS A 34 11.35 -21.15 10.62
N ARG A 35 10.44 -20.16 10.74
CA ARG A 35 9.15 -20.38 11.38
C ARG A 35 8.17 -21.07 10.45
N GLU A 36 7.38 -21.94 11.03
CA GLU A 36 6.25 -22.56 10.36
C GLU A 36 5.17 -21.52 10.08
N THR A 37 4.63 -21.49 8.86
CA THR A 37 3.70 -20.44 8.41
C THR A 37 2.40 -20.40 9.21
N HIS A 38 1.93 -21.55 9.74
CA HIS A 38 0.74 -21.59 10.59
C HIS A 38 0.91 -20.85 11.94
N LYS A 39 2.16 -20.63 12.40
CA LYS A 39 2.48 -19.91 13.64
C LYS A 39 2.67 -18.39 13.43
N LEU A 40 2.42 -17.89 12.22
CA LEU A 40 2.53 -16.48 11.87
C LEU A 40 1.19 -15.77 12.04
N SER A 41 1.24 -14.47 12.43
CA SER A 41 0.06 -13.60 12.41
C SER A 41 -0.44 -13.34 10.98
N GLY A 42 -1.67 -12.80 10.83
CA GLY A 42 -2.23 -12.46 9.52
C GLY A 42 -1.30 -11.54 8.72
N GLY A 43 -0.84 -10.44 9.31
CA GLY A 43 0.08 -9.51 8.65
C GLY A 43 1.46 -10.12 8.34
N GLN A 44 1.95 -11.05 9.17
CA GLN A 44 3.17 -11.79 8.87
C GLN A 44 2.98 -12.75 7.69
N LYS A 45 1.85 -13.47 7.62
CA LYS A 45 1.51 -14.33 6.48
C LYS A 45 1.41 -13.54 5.18
N GLN A 46 0.77 -12.37 5.24
CA GLN A 46 0.65 -11.49 4.09
C GLN A 46 2.03 -11.03 3.58
N ARG A 47 2.93 -10.61 4.49
CA ARG A 47 4.30 -10.23 4.11
C ARG A 47 5.10 -11.41 3.55
N ILE A 48 4.89 -12.64 4.02
CA ILE A 48 5.49 -13.84 3.40
C ILE A 48 4.96 -14.06 1.99
N ALA A 49 3.66 -13.86 1.74
CA ALA A 49 3.09 -13.95 0.39
C ALA A 49 3.70 -12.89 -0.54
N ILE A 50 3.86 -11.65 -0.06
CA ILE A 50 4.55 -10.57 -0.78
C ILE A 50 6.00 -10.97 -1.08
N ALA A 51 6.74 -11.54 -0.10
CA ALA A 51 8.11 -12.01 -0.32
C ALA A 51 8.18 -13.09 -1.42
N GLY A 52 7.17 -13.97 -1.51
CA GLY A 52 7.07 -14.95 -2.59
C GLY A 52 6.99 -14.32 -3.98
N ALA A 53 6.21 -13.24 -4.12
CA ALA A 53 6.13 -12.48 -5.36
C ALA A 53 7.44 -11.74 -5.67
N VAL A 54 8.03 -11.08 -4.68
CA VAL A 54 9.29 -10.32 -4.81
C VAL A 54 10.47 -11.22 -5.20
N ALA A 55 10.51 -12.45 -4.67
CA ALA A 55 11.58 -13.42 -4.98
C ALA A 55 11.63 -13.82 -6.47
N MET A 56 10.55 -13.62 -7.21
CA MET A 56 10.51 -13.81 -8.66
C MET A 56 11.18 -12.65 -9.43
N ARG A 57 11.54 -11.56 -8.76
CA ARG A 57 12.11 -10.32 -9.32
C ARG A 57 11.24 -9.70 -10.41
N PRO A 58 9.98 -9.39 -10.13
CA PRO A 58 9.10 -8.76 -11.10
C PRO A 58 9.40 -7.26 -11.23
N ASP A 59 9.13 -6.69 -12.41
CA ASP A 59 9.17 -5.24 -12.63
C ASP A 59 7.91 -4.55 -12.09
N CYS A 60 6.80 -5.29 -11.95
CA CYS A 60 5.52 -4.80 -11.48
C CYS A 60 4.82 -5.84 -10.60
N ILE A 61 4.21 -5.41 -9.51
CA ILE A 61 3.37 -6.25 -8.64
C ILE A 61 1.98 -5.62 -8.52
N VAL A 62 0.95 -6.43 -8.73
CA VAL A 62 -0.44 -6.06 -8.47
C VAL A 62 -0.86 -6.65 -7.14
N PHE A 63 -1.29 -5.80 -6.21
CA PHE A 63 -1.86 -6.19 -4.94
C PHE A 63 -3.37 -5.96 -4.95
N ASP A 64 -4.14 -7.02 -4.75
CA ASP A 64 -5.58 -6.97 -4.67
C ASP A 64 -6.02 -7.09 -3.20
N GLU A 65 -6.46 -5.97 -2.63
CA GLU A 65 -6.87 -5.81 -1.23
C GLU A 65 -5.90 -6.44 -0.20
N PRO A 66 -4.60 -6.15 -0.23
CA PRO A 66 -3.60 -6.88 0.56
C PRO A 66 -3.75 -6.67 2.07
N THR A 67 -4.56 -5.72 2.51
CA THR A 67 -4.70 -5.33 3.91
C THR A 67 -6.10 -5.55 4.48
N ALA A 68 -7.08 -5.99 3.66
CA ALA A 68 -8.49 -6.06 4.02
C ALA A 68 -8.80 -6.91 5.27
N MET A 69 -8.02 -7.98 5.51
CA MET A 69 -8.22 -8.91 6.61
C MET A 69 -7.23 -8.72 7.77
N LEU A 70 -6.60 -7.54 7.85
CA LEU A 70 -5.57 -7.26 8.84
C LEU A 70 -6.05 -6.27 9.90
N ASP A 71 -5.52 -6.44 11.10
CA ASP A 71 -5.59 -5.44 12.15
C ASP A 71 -4.81 -4.16 11.76
N PRO A 72 -5.03 -3.02 12.42
CA PRO A 72 -4.38 -1.75 12.05
C PRO A 72 -2.85 -1.83 12.04
N GLU A 73 -2.25 -2.56 12.98
CA GLU A 73 -0.80 -2.72 13.02
C GLU A 73 -0.28 -3.59 11.87
N GLY A 74 -0.97 -4.70 11.56
CA GLY A 74 -0.66 -5.55 10.42
C GLY A 74 -0.77 -4.80 9.09
N ARG A 75 -1.80 -3.95 8.92
CA ARG A 75 -1.97 -3.08 7.76
C ARG A 75 -0.79 -2.13 7.60
N LYS A 76 -0.45 -1.41 8.65
CA LYS A 76 0.69 -0.47 8.64
C LYS A 76 2.01 -1.15 8.24
N GLN A 77 2.24 -2.37 8.73
CA GLN A 77 3.46 -3.12 8.41
C GLN A 77 3.47 -3.60 6.94
N VAL A 78 2.33 -4.01 6.40
CA VAL A 78 2.21 -4.40 4.98
C VAL A 78 2.41 -3.18 4.09
N MET A 79 1.75 -2.05 4.37
CA MET A 79 1.92 -0.82 3.59
C MET A 79 3.36 -0.29 3.64
N LYS A 80 4.03 -0.41 4.78
CA LYS A 80 5.47 -0.09 4.88
C LYS A 80 6.33 -0.96 3.95
N ALA A 81 6.04 -2.26 3.87
CA ALA A 81 6.75 -3.17 2.95
C ALA A 81 6.45 -2.79 1.48
N VAL A 82 5.19 -2.50 1.13
CA VAL A 82 4.78 -2.08 -0.22
C VAL A 82 5.52 -0.80 -0.65
N ARG A 83 5.59 0.21 0.23
CA ARG A 83 6.35 1.45 -0.03
C ARG A 83 7.83 1.17 -0.26
N SER A 84 8.45 0.37 0.61
CA SER A 84 9.87 0.03 0.48
C SER A 84 10.18 -0.68 -0.85
N LEU A 85 9.26 -1.52 -1.35
CA LEU A 85 9.41 -2.17 -2.66
C LEU A 85 9.31 -1.15 -3.81
N ASN A 86 8.39 -0.19 -3.72
CA ASN A 86 8.28 0.88 -4.72
C ASN A 86 9.52 1.79 -4.74
N GLU A 87 10.07 2.12 -3.57
CA GLU A 87 11.34 2.87 -3.45
C GLU A 87 12.53 2.13 -4.07
N GLN A 88 12.51 0.80 -4.08
CA GLN A 88 13.49 -0.06 -4.74
C GLN A 88 13.28 -0.16 -6.27
N GLY A 89 12.28 0.54 -6.82
CA GLY A 89 12.04 0.62 -8.27
C GLY A 89 11.01 -0.36 -8.81
N ILE A 90 10.35 -1.16 -7.96
CA ILE A 90 9.27 -2.04 -8.40
C ILE A 90 8.00 -1.20 -8.63
N THR A 91 7.38 -1.33 -9.78
CA THR A 91 6.08 -0.72 -10.03
C THR A 91 5.01 -1.41 -9.19
N ILE A 92 4.25 -0.63 -8.42
CA ILE A 92 3.17 -1.16 -7.58
C ILE A 92 1.82 -0.69 -8.11
N ILE A 93 0.91 -1.64 -8.31
CA ILE A 93 -0.51 -1.39 -8.54
C ILE A 93 -1.26 -1.92 -7.33
N LEU A 94 -1.90 -1.04 -6.58
CA LEU A 94 -2.65 -1.37 -5.38
C LEU A 94 -4.15 -1.21 -5.63
N ILE A 95 -4.90 -2.29 -5.52
CA ILE A 95 -6.37 -2.27 -5.54
C ILE A 95 -6.82 -2.25 -4.09
N THR A 96 -7.52 -1.20 -3.68
CA THR A 96 -7.96 -1.02 -2.30
C THR A 96 -9.24 -0.18 -2.24
N HIS A 97 -9.99 -0.33 -1.16
CA HIS A 97 -11.11 0.52 -0.77
C HIS A 97 -10.79 1.36 0.49
N PHE A 98 -9.55 1.30 0.99
CA PHE A 98 -9.10 2.10 2.13
C PHE A 98 -8.50 3.42 1.66
N MET A 99 -9.19 4.50 1.95
CA MET A 99 -8.80 5.83 1.45
C MET A 99 -7.47 6.34 2.03
N GLU A 100 -7.07 5.85 3.20
CA GLU A 100 -5.75 6.12 3.77
C GLU A 100 -4.61 5.53 2.91
N GLU A 101 -4.86 4.37 2.27
CA GLU A 101 -3.89 3.76 1.36
C GLU A 101 -3.86 4.49 0.01
N VAL A 102 -5.03 4.97 -0.46
CA VAL A 102 -5.15 5.79 -1.66
C VAL A 102 -4.37 7.10 -1.51
N ALA A 103 -4.43 7.73 -0.33
CA ALA A 103 -3.70 8.97 -0.04
C ALA A 103 -2.17 8.83 -0.12
N GLU A 104 -1.62 7.61 -0.04
CA GLU A 104 -0.19 7.35 -0.18
C GLU A 104 0.25 7.09 -1.64
N ALA A 105 -0.69 7.00 -2.58
CA ALA A 105 -0.39 6.73 -3.98
C ALA A 105 0.08 7.98 -4.73
N LYS A 106 0.81 7.80 -5.82
CA LYS A 106 1.19 8.91 -6.72
C LYS A 106 0.15 9.19 -7.81
N ARG A 107 -0.70 8.21 -8.10
CA ARG A 107 -1.71 8.24 -9.15
C ARG A 107 -2.85 7.31 -8.77
N VAL A 108 -4.05 7.74 -8.97
CA VAL A 108 -5.27 7.02 -8.60
C VAL A 108 -6.15 6.82 -9.83
N LEU A 109 -6.56 5.59 -10.05
CA LEU A 109 -7.55 5.21 -11.04
C LEU A 109 -8.87 4.90 -10.32
N VAL A 110 -9.87 5.75 -10.47
CA VAL A 110 -11.20 5.52 -9.88
C VAL A 110 -12.04 4.73 -10.87
N MET A 111 -12.47 3.55 -10.47
CA MET A 111 -13.27 2.66 -11.30
C MET A 111 -14.65 2.39 -10.70
N LYS A 112 -15.68 2.39 -11.54
CA LYS A 112 -17.04 2.01 -11.16
C LYS A 112 -17.73 1.23 -12.28
N SER A 113 -18.30 0.08 -11.94
CA SER A 113 -19.05 -0.77 -12.89
C SER A 113 -18.27 -1.06 -14.18
N GLY A 114 -16.96 -1.33 -14.08
CA GLY A 114 -16.08 -1.62 -15.22
C GLY A 114 -15.66 -0.41 -16.05
N LYS A 115 -15.98 0.82 -15.63
CA LYS A 115 -15.59 2.06 -16.31
C LYS A 115 -14.60 2.83 -15.46
N LEU A 116 -13.64 3.47 -16.13
CA LEU A 116 -12.75 4.44 -15.52
C LEU A 116 -13.50 5.78 -15.41
N LEU A 117 -13.64 6.28 -14.18
CA LEU A 117 -14.26 7.57 -13.88
C LEU A 117 -13.24 8.70 -13.81
N ALA A 118 -12.06 8.43 -13.21
CA ALA A 118 -10.99 9.41 -13.10
C ALA A 118 -9.62 8.73 -13.10
N ASP A 119 -8.59 9.50 -13.44
CA ASP A 119 -7.19 9.12 -13.51
C ASP A 119 -6.33 10.34 -13.14
N GLU A 120 -6.16 10.57 -11.82
CA GLU A 120 -5.64 11.81 -11.26
C GLU A 120 -4.74 11.54 -10.05
N ALA A 121 -4.16 12.60 -9.49
CA ALA A 121 -3.48 12.54 -8.18
C ALA A 121 -4.49 12.39 -7.03
N PRO A 122 -4.12 11.77 -5.90
CA PRO A 122 -5.03 11.59 -4.77
C PRO A 122 -5.69 12.90 -4.29
N GLU A 123 -4.94 14.00 -4.28
CA GLU A 123 -5.41 15.32 -3.85
C GLU A 123 -6.55 15.82 -4.74
N GLU A 124 -6.46 15.60 -6.04
CA GLU A 124 -7.46 15.99 -7.03
C GLU A 124 -8.72 15.14 -6.87
N ILE A 125 -8.56 13.82 -6.67
CA ILE A 125 -9.69 12.90 -6.41
C ILE A 125 -10.47 13.34 -5.17
N PHE A 126 -9.78 13.63 -4.04
CA PHE A 126 -10.45 14.02 -2.79
C PHE A 126 -10.97 15.47 -2.79
N ALA A 127 -10.53 16.32 -3.72
CA ALA A 127 -11.07 17.66 -3.92
C ALA A 127 -12.39 17.64 -4.73
N ASP A 128 -12.59 16.66 -5.60
CA ASP A 128 -13.81 16.51 -6.40
C ASP A 128 -14.91 15.76 -5.62
N LYS A 129 -15.73 16.54 -4.92
CA LYS A 129 -16.84 16.00 -4.10
C LYS A 129 -17.90 15.28 -4.93
N GLU A 130 -18.11 15.70 -6.18
CA GLU A 130 -19.09 15.07 -7.07
C GLU A 130 -18.59 13.69 -7.50
N LEU A 131 -17.34 13.58 -7.89
CA LEU A 131 -16.68 12.31 -8.21
C LEU A 131 -16.70 11.35 -7.01
N VAL A 132 -16.35 11.83 -5.81
CA VAL A 132 -16.34 11.00 -4.58
C VAL A 132 -17.73 10.40 -4.32
N VAL A 133 -18.79 11.21 -4.43
CA VAL A 133 -20.18 10.75 -4.26
C VAL A 133 -20.60 9.81 -5.38
N GLU A 134 -20.29 10.15 -6.65
CA GLU A 134 -20.60 9.30 -7.80
C GLU A 134 -19.91 7.95 -7.69
N ALA A 135 -18.63 7.92 -7.35
CA ALA A 135 -17.85 6.69 -7.20
C ALA A 135 -18.30 5.85 -5.99
N GLY A 136 -18.93 6.47 -4.99
CA GLY A 136 -19.29 5.84 -3.72
C GLY A 136 -18.07 5.67 -2.80
N LEU A 137 -17.10 6.58 -2.91
CA LEU A 137 -15.89 6.59 -2.07
C LEU A 137 -16.16 7.28 -0.75
N GLU A 138 -15.41 6.90 0.27
CA GLU A 138 -15.35 7.63 1.54
C GLU A 138 -14.30 8.73 1.46
N ILE A 139 -14.55 9.87 2.10
CA ILE A 139 -13.54 10.92 2.23
C ILE A 139 -12.67 10.59 3.44
N PRO A 140 -11.31 10.60 3.32
CA PRO A 140 -10.43 10.41 4.46
C PRO A 140 -10.78 11.37 5.61
N ALA A 141 -10.76 10.87 6.84
CA ALA A 141 -11.06 11.68 8.02
C ALA A 141 -10.16 12.93 8.13
N VAL A 142 -8.90 12.82 7.69
CA VAL A 142 -7.96 13.93 7.66
C VAL A 142 -8.40 15.05 6.73
N VAL A 143 -8.96 14.72 5.57
CA VAL A 143 -9.49 15.70 4.60
C VAL A 143 -10.69 16.44 5.19
N LEU A 144 -11.60 15.71 5.86
CA LEU A 144 -12.74 16.32 6.57
C LEU A 144 -12.28 17.28 7.67
N VAL A 145 -11.31 16.89 8.48
CA VAL A 145 -10.74 17.73 9.54
C VAL A 145 -10.05 18.97 8.95
N ARG A 146 -9.22 18.79 7.91
CA ARG A 146 -8.58 19.90 7.19
C ARG A 146 -9.61 20.93 6.70
N ASP A 147 -10.65 20.45 6.01
CA ASP A 147 -11.68 21.32 5.43
C ASP A 147 -12.43 22.07 6.53
N ARG A 148 -12.72 21.39 7.65
CA ARG A 148 -13.37 22.05 8.80
C ARG A 148 -12.49 23.11 9.46
N LEU A 149 -11.20 22.85 9.60
CA LEU A 149 -10.25 23.85 10.12
C LEU A 149 -10.13 25.07 9.19
N ARG A 150 -10.14 24.86 7.88
CA ARG A 150 -10.16 25.95 6.88
C ARG A 150 -11.43 26.80 7.00
N GLU A 151 -12.59 26.21 7.21
CA GLU A 151 -13.85 26.94 7.47
C GLU A 151 -13.77 27.76 8.75
N CYS A 152 -12.98 27.31 9.75
CA CYS A 152 -12.72 28.07 10.98
C CYS A 152 -11.62 29.15 10.83
N GLY A 153 -11.07 29.35 9.64
CA GLY A 153 -10.08 30.39 9.35
C GLY A 153 -8.62 29.95 9.52
N VAL A 154 -8.35 28.64 9.73
CA VAL A 154 -6.98 28.13 9.75
C VAL A 154 -6.45 28.02 8.32
N ALA A 155 -5.29 28.62 8.04
CA ALA A 155 -4.65 28.59 6.73
C ALA A 155 -3.97 27.23 6.50
N LEU A 156 -4.67 26.28 5.86
CA LEU A 156 -4.15 24.96 5.50
C LEU A 156 -4.19 24.76 3.98
N SER A 157 -3.17 24.12 3.43
CA SER A 157 -3.13 23.78 2.02
C SER A 157 -4.17 22.69 1.66
N SER A 158 -4.64 22.70 0.41
CA SER A 158 -5.62 21.71 -0.10
C SER A 158 -5.00 20.34 -0.38
N ASP A 159 -3.69 20.26 -0.51
CA ASP A 159 -2.91 19.05 -0.77
C ASP A 159 -2.66 18.19 0.49
N ILE A 160 -3.03 18.68 1.67
CA ILE A 160 -2.96 17.92 2.92
C ILE A 160 -4.02 16.83 2.91
N ILE A 161 -3.64 15.61 2.62
CA ILE A 161 -4.51 14.43 2.57
C ILE A 161 -4.05 13.31 3.52
N SER A 162 -2.85 13.41 4.08
CA SER A 162 -2.34 12.47 5.07
C SER A 162 -2.37 13.05 6.49
N LYS A 163 -2.41 12.15 7.48
CA LYS A 163 -2.38 12.56 8.90
C LYS A 163 -1.06 13.23 9.27
N ASP A 164 0.04 12.75 8.72
CA ASP A 164 1.36 13.26 9.06
C ASP A 164 1.55 14.68 8.53
N ASP A 165 1.10 14.96 7.30
CA ASP A 165 1.10 16.32 6.71
C ASP A 165 0.23 17.30 7.50
N LEU A 166 -0.96 16.84 7.96
CA LEU A 166 -1.83 17.68 8.78
C LEU A 166 -1.19 18.05 10.11
N VAL A 167 -0.57 17.08 10.78
CA VAL A 167 0.14 17.31 12.05
C VAL A 167 1.31 18.25 11.84
N GLU A 168 2.10 18.08 10.79
CA GLU A 168 3.21 18.96 10.47
C GLU A 168 2.74 20.40 10.23
N ALA A 169 1.67 20.59 9.44
CA ALA A 169 1.12 21.90 9.14
C ALA A 169 0.52 22.61 10.36
N LEU A 170 0.04 21.87 11.37
CA LEU A 170 -0.52 22.45 12.60
C LEU A 170 0.52 22.74 13.67
N CYS A 171 1.71 22.13 13.58
CA CYS A 171 2.80 22.32 14.54
C CYS A 171 3.83 23.40 14.14
N GLN A 172 3.65 24.01 12.97
CA GLN A 172 4.44 25.17 12.50
C GLN A 172 3.82 26.46 12.96
#